data_97e699d65340fe4b36cb9ca9971936c7
#
_entry.id   97e699d65340fe4b36cb9ca9971936c7
#
_cell.length_a   1.000
_cell.length_b   1.000
_cell.length_c   1.000
_cell.angle_alpha   90.00
_cell.angle_beta   90.00
_cell.angle_gamma   90.00
#
_symmetry.space_group_name_H-M   'P 1'
#
loop_
_entity.id
_entity.type
_entity.pdbx_description
1 polymer ?
#
loop_
_entity_poly.entity_id
_entity_poly.type
_entity_poly.pdbx_seq_one_letter_code
_entity_poly.pdbx_strand_id
1 'polypeptide(L)'
;MKLYNQISGQNIQRIEALSDGVFAIALTLLVLDIRVPVKEHVVYEKDLIIEFGKLTPKLLTYFLSFMTLGIFWTAHASQFHFIEKSDRNFNWINLSFLVFVTIMPFTTAFLSEYINFKFAVFIYWLNLFLLGIMLARVLGYADRHDFFKNGTEKNEIKKAMMRRGILAQVLYALGALLCLVDTYLSITVLVLIQLYFVLGLFSKSPFRVAVKNKPEGGAEQQGNVENPSH
;
A
#
# COMPACT_ATOMS: atom_id res chain seq x y z
N MET A 1 -32.95 -7.05 9.56
CA MET A 1 -31.77 -6.46 8.87
C MET A 1 -30.59 -6.12 9.81
N LYS A 2 -30.83 -5.53 11.03
CA LYS A 2 -29.72 -5.20 11.96
C LYS A 2 -28.89 -6.42 12.39
N LEU A 3 -29.53 -7.56 12.71
CA LEU A 3 -28.85 -8.78 13.16
C LEU A 3 -27.96 -9.38 12.06
N TYR A 4 -28.44 -9.44 10.82
CA TYR A 4 -27.66 -9.92 9.68
C TYR A 4 -26.40 -9.08 9.42
N ASN A 5 -26.50 -7.76 9.56
CA ASN A 5 -25.33 -6.87 9.40
C ASN A 5 -24.29 -7.04 10.52
N GLN A 6 -24.70 -7.50 11.70
CA GLN A 6 -23.82 -7.79 12.83
C GLN A 6 -23.14 -9.15 12.70
N ILE A 7 -23.79 -10.14 12.08
CA ILE A 7 -23.25 -11.50 11.93
C ILE A 7 -22.39 -11.64 10.68
N SER A 8 -22.75 -10.94 9.57
CA SER A 8 -22.03 -11.02 8.32
C SER A 8 -20.80 -10.11 8.34
N GLY A 9 -19.62 -10.70 8.24
CA GLY A 9 -18.38 -9.97 8.05
C GLY A 9 -17.52 -9.78 9.30
N GLN A 10 -17.78 -10.51 10.37
CA GLN A 10 -17.03 -10.39 11.64
C GLN A 10 -15.58 -10.94 11.58
N ASN A 11 -15.21 -11.69 10.55
CA ASN A 11 -13.87 -12.28 10.48
C ASN A 11 -12.90 -11.37 9.71
N ILE A 12 -12.17 -10.54 10.45
CA ILE A 12 -11.18 -9.61 9.92
C ILE A 12 -10.05 -10.33 9.18
N GLN A 13 -9.64 -11.52 9.63
CA GLN A 13 -8.57 -12.30 8.99
C GLN A 13 -8.92 -12.73 7.57
N ARG A 14 -10.20 -13.02 7.30
CA ARG A 14 -10.64 -13.34 5.93
C ARG A 14 -10.57 -12.14 4.99
N ILE A 15 -10.83 -10.94 5.51
CA ILE A 15 -10.75 -9.71 4.73
C ILE A 15 -9.29 -9.38 4.45
N GLU A 16 -8.43 -9.53 5.44
CA GLU A 16 -6.99 -9.36 5.33
C GLU A 16 -6.41 -10.34 4.29
N ALA A 17 -6.72 -11.64 4.40
CA ALA A 17 -6.28 -12.66 3.44
C ALA A 17 -6.76 -12.38 2.01
N LEU A 18 -8.01 -11.93 1.83
CA LEU A 18 -8.53 -11.52 0.51
C LEU A 18 -7.73 -10.32 -0.03
N SER A 19 -7.46 -9.33 0.83
CA SER A 19 -6.71 -8.14 0.43
C SER A 19 -5.30 -8.50 0.01
N ASP A 20 -4.59 -9.35 0.77
CA ASP A 20 -3.25 -9.84 0.44
C ASP A 20 -3.24 -10.58 -0.90
N GLY A 21 -4.24 -11.44 -1.14
CA GLY A 21 -4.41 -12.13 -2.42
C GLY A 21 -4.59 -11.18 -3.60
N VAL A 22 -5.41 -10.15 -3.45
CA VAL A 22 -5.65 -9.13 -4.49
C VAL A 22 -4.38 -8.33 -4.76
N PHE A 23 -3.64 -7.90 -3.73
CA PHE A 23 -2.36 -7.23 -3.90
C PHE A 23 -1.33 -8.10 -4.61
N ALA A 24 -1.22 -9.38 -4.22
CA ALA A 24 -0.29 -10.33 -4.85
C ALA A 24 -0.58 -10.49 -6.35
N ILE A 25 -1.86 -10.62 -6.72
CA ILE A 25 -2.28 -10.71 -8.12
C ILE A 25 -1.98 -9.39 -8.85
N ALA A 26 -2.34 -8.23 -8.29
CA ALA A 26 -2.10 -6.95 -8.92
C ALA A 26 -0.61 -6.70 -9.16
N LEU A 27 0.26 -7.02 -8.19
CA LEU A 27 1.72 -6.91 -8.32
C LEU A 27 2.28 -7.79 -9.43
N THR A 28 1.79 -9.02 -9.56
CA THR A 28 2.24 -9.95 -10.62
C THR A 28 1.71 -9.58 -12.00
N LEU A 29 0.52 -8.98 -12.09
CA LEU A 29 -0.04 -8.51 -13.36
C LEU A 29 0.74 -7.33 -13.96
N LEU A 30 1.40 -6.52 -13.14
CA LEU A 30 2.21 -5.39 -13.63
C LEU A 30 3.29 -5.81 -14.63
N VAL A 31 3.92 -6.97 -14.44
CA VAL A 31 5.02 -7.42 -15.31
C VAL A 31 4.52 -7.84 -16.69
N LEU A 32 3.23 -8.19 -16.83
CA LEU A 32 2.69 -8.70 -18.10
C LEU A 32 2.64 -7.64 -19.20
N ASP A 33 2.72 -6.35 -18.86
CA ASP A 33 2.83 -5.27 -19.84
C ASP A 33 4.22 -5.21 -20.51
N ILE A 34 5.23 -5.78 -19.86
CA ILE A 34 6.61 -5.82 -20.38
C ILE A 34 6.72 -7.00 -21.34
N ARG A 35 6.59 -6.72 -22.64
CA ARG A 35 6.69 -7.74 -23.70
C ARG A 35 8.11 -7.79 -24.26
N VAL A 36 8.57 -9.01 -24.56
CA VAL A 36 9.86 -9.23 -25.23
C VAL A 36 9.83 -8.56 -26.61
N PRO A 37 10.94 -7.92 -27.06
CA PRO A 37 11.05 -7.36 -28.39
C PRO A 37 10.73 -8.38 -29.49
N VAL A 38 10.08 -7.92 -30.57
CA VAL A 38 9.69 -8.78 -31.68
C VAL A 38 10.93 -9.20 -32.44
N LYS A 39 11.13 -10.51 -32.66
CA LYS A 39 12.31 -11.10 -33.25
C LYS A 39 12.56 -10.61 -34.72
N GLU A 40 11.50 -10.24 -35.42
CA GLU A 40 11.59 -9.73 -36.82
C GLU A 40 12.39 -8.43 -36.95
N HIS A 41 12.51 -7.66 -35.88
CA HIS A 41 13.28 -6.40 -35.86
C HIS A 41 14.71 -6.58 -35.34
N VAL A 42 15.13 -7.81 -35.04
CA VAL A 42 16.42 -8.13 -34.40
C VAL A 42 17.20 -9.07 -35.31
N VAL A 43 18.21 -8.53 -36.02
CA VAL A 43 19.12 -9.31 -36.86
C VAL A 43 20.50 -9.44 -36.19
N TYR A 44 20.95 -8.37 -35.55
CA TYR A 44 22.24 -8.29 -34.88
C TYR A 44 22.06 -7.99 -33.37
N GLU A 45 23.07 -8.27 -32.59
CA GLU A 45 23.08 -7.97 -31.15
C GLU A 45 22.84 -6.48 -30.85
N LYS A 46 23.34 -5.59 -31.70
CA LYS A 46 23.09 -4.15 -31.62
C LYS A 46 21.60 -3.80 -31.70
N ASP A 47 20.87 -4.48 -32.57
CA ASP A 47 19.43 -4.26 -32.74
C ASP A 47 18.69 -4.67 -31.49
N LEU A 48 19.11 -5.81 -30.87
CA LEU A 48 18.54 -6.28 -29.60
C LEU A 48 18.75 -5.26 -28.47
N ILE A 49 19.93 -4.65 -28.39
CA ILE A 49 20.23 -3.62 -27.38
C ILE A 49 19.34 -2.39 -27.60
N ILE A 50 19.15 -1.97 -28.84
CA ILE A 50 18.29 -0.83 -29.20
C ILE A 50 16.83 -1.14 -28.86
N GLU A 51 16.32 -2.32 -29.24
CA GLU A 51 14.94 -2.71 -28.94
C GLU A 51 14.71 -2.89 -27.44
N PHE A 52 15.70 -3.42 -26.69
CA PHE A 52 15.64 -3.48 -25.23
C PHE A 52 15.59 -2.07 -24.63
N GLY A 53 16.36 -1.12 -25.15
CA GLY A 53 16.32 0.28 -24.74
C GLY A 53 14.93 0.93 -24.90
N LYS A 54 14.14 0.52 -25.88
CA LYS A 54 12.76 0.99 -26.08
C LYS A 54 11.80 0.52 -24.96
N LEU A 55 12.17 -0.51 -24.18
CA LEU A 55 11.40 -0.97 -23.02
C LEU A 55 11.57 -0.08 -21.78
N THR A 56 12.53 0.87 -21.80
CA THR A 56 12.81 1.74 -20.64
C THR A 56 11.57 2.41 -20.05
N PRO A 57 10.63 2.98 -20.82
CA PRO A 57 9.40 3.55 -20.26
C PRO A 57 8.55 2.50 -19.52
N LYS A 58 8.42 1.30 -20.07
CA LYS A 58 7.66 0.19 -19.46
C LYS A 58 8.32 -0.30 -18.17
N LEU A 59 9.63 -0.45 -18.16
CA LEU A 59 10.39 -0.81 -16.97
C LEU A 59 10.26 0.27 -15.87
N LEU A 60 10.39 1.54 -16.24
CA LEU A 60 10.26 2.66 -15.31
C LEU A 60 8.87 2.69 -14.65
N THR A 61 7.80 2.62 -15.45
CA THR A 61 6.43 2.62 -14.94
C THR A 61 6.08 1.36 -14.15
N TYR A 62 6.65 0.21 -14.53
CA TYR A 62 6.55 -1.03 -13.76
C TYR A 62 7.12 -0.86 -12.34
N PHE A 63 8.39 -0.41 -12.22
CA PHE A 63 9.00 -0.20 -10.91
C PHE A 63 8.26 0.86 -10.09
N LEU A 64 7.85 1.96 -10.72
CA LEU A 64 7.02 2.98 -10.10
C LEU A 64 5.75 2.38 -9.48
N SER A 65 5.04 1.57 -10.24
CA SER A 65 3.75 1.00 -9.80
C SER A 65 3.92 -0.14 -8.81
N PHE A 66 4.97 -0.94 -8.94
CA PHE A 66 5.30 -1.99 -7.97
C PHE A 66 5.60 -1.39 -6.60
N MET A 67 6.43 -0.34 -6.54
CA MET A 67 6.69 0.39 -5.29
C MET A 67 5.43 1.04 -4.73
N THR A 68 4.59 1.62 -5.60
CA THR A 68 3.31 2.20 -5.19
C THR A 68 2.43 1.16 -4.49
N LEU A 69 2.17 0.03 -5.15
CA LEU A 69 1.35 -1.04 -4.56
C LEU A 69 1.96 -1.58 -3.27
N GLY A 70 3.29 -1.74 -3.20
CA GLY A 70 4.00 -2.14 -1.99
C GLY A 70 3.79 -1.17 -0.83
N ILE A 71 3.84 0.15 -1.09
CA ILE A 71 3.56 1.19 -0.08
C ILE A 71 2.12 1.11 0.41
N PHE A 72 1.14 0.96 -0.51
CA PHE A 72 -0.27 0.83 -0.14
C PHE A 72 -0.56 -0.46 0.60
N TRP A 73 0.03 -1.58 0.18
CA TRP A 73 -0.07 -2.86 0.89
C TRP A 73 0.46 -2.76 2.32
N THR A 74 1.66 -2.21 2.49
CA THR A 74 2.27 -2.02 3.82
C THR A 74 1.41 -1.11 4.72
N ALA A 75 0.84 -0.04 4.15
CA ALA A 75 -0.04 0.86 4.87
C ALA A 75 -1.37 0.19 5.26
N HIS A 76 -1.96 -0.60 4.36
CA HIS A 76 -3.17 -1.39 4.61
C HIS A 76 -2.94 -2.44 5.70
N ALA A 77 -1.88 -3.25 5.59
CA ALA A 77 -1.50 -4.25 6.59
C ALA A 77 -1.28 -3.60 7.97
N SER A 78 -0.63 -2.43 8.00
CA SER A 78 -0.44 -1.68 9.24
C SER A 78 -1.74 -1.23 9.88
N GLN A 79 -2.76 -0.85 9.09
CA GLN A 79 -4.09 -0.51 9.62
C GLN A 79 -4.79 -1.74 10.19
N PHE A 80 -4.77 -2.86 9.45
CA PHE A 80 -5.42 -4.12 9.85
C PHE A 80 -4.80 -4.72 11.11
N HIS A 81 -3.50 -4.52 11.33
CA HIS A 81 -2.84 -4.94 12.57
C HIS A 81 -3.49 -4.36 13.84
N PHE A 82 -4.03 -3.15 13.77
CA PHE A 82 -4.67 -2.46 14.91
C PHE A 82 -6.20 -2.61 14.95
N ILE A 83 -6.82 -3.14 13.90
CA ILE A 83 -8.27 -3.35 13.83
C ILE A 83 -8.57 -4.79 14.27
N GLU A 84 -9.54 -4.98 15.20
CA GLU A 84 -9.95 -6.29 15.68
C GLU A 84 -11.37 -6.69 15.29
N LYS A 85 -12.19 -5.70 14.90
CA LYS A 85 -13.60 -5.92 14.57
C LYS A 85 -13.87 -5.44 13.15
N SER A 86 -14.89 -6.04 12.56
CA SER A 86 -15.38 -5.64 11.24
C SER A 86 -16.90 -5.83 11.16
N ASP A 87 -17.52 -5.13 10.25
CA ASP A 87 -18.91 -5.30 9.88
C ASP A 87 -19.08 -5.32 8.34
N ARG A 88 -20.31 -5.51 7.90
CA ARG A 88 -20.62 -5.54 6.48
C ARG A 88 -20.20 -4.25 5.74
N ASN A 89 -20.40 -3.09 6.34
CA ASN A 89 -20.09 -1.81 5.70
C ASN A 89 -18.58 -1.62 5.60
N PHE A 90 -17.83 -1.98 6.64
CA PHE A 90 -16.36 -1.99 6.61
C PHE A 90 -15.84 -2.86 5.45
N ASN A 91 -16.43 -4.06 5.27
CA ASN A 91 -16.06 -4.96 4.18
C ASN A 91 -16.28 -4.32 2.80
N TRP A 92 -17.42 -3.64 2.59
CA TRP A 92 -17.69 -2.94 1.33
C TRP A 92 -16.76 -1.77 1.08
N ILE A 93 -16.36 -1.03 2.11
CA ILE A 93 -15.34 0.03 2.00
C ILE A 93 -13.99 -0.58 1.60
N ASN A 94 -13.60 -1.69 2.24
CA ASN A 94 -12.37 -2.39 1.89
C ASN A 94 -12.42 -2.97 0.46
N LEU A 95 -13.52 -3.58 0.05
CA LEU A 95 -13.69 -4.04 -1.33
C LEU A 95 -13.60 -2.90 -2.34
N SER A 96 -14.15 -1.74 -2.02
CA SER A 96 -14.00 -0.54 -2.87
C SER A 96 -12.55 -0.08 -2.98
N PHE A 97 -11.77 -0.18 -1.91
CA PHE A 97 -10.31 0.04 -1.96
C PHE A 97 -9.63 -0.95 -2.91
N LEU A 98 -9.97 -2.25 -2.81
CA LEU A 98 -9.38 -3.30 -3.64
C LEU A 98 -9.70 -3.14 -5.13
N VAL A 99 -10.85 -2.55 -5.49
CA VAL A 99 -11.15 -2.21 -6.89
C VAL A 99 -10.07 -1.29 -7.47
N PHE A 100 -9.63 -0.27 -6.75
CA PHE A 100 -8.56 0.62 -7.23
C PHE A 100 -7.18 -0.05 -7.23
N VAL A 101 -6.95 -1.03 -6.35
CA VAL A 101 -5.75 -1.89 -6.42
C VAL A 101 -5.73 -2.69 -7.73
N THR A 102 -6.86 -3.30 -8.12
CA THR A 102 -6.95 -4.10 -9.36
C THR A 102 -6.89 -3.28 -10.64
N ILE A 103 -7.23 -1.98 -10.59
CA ILE A 103 -7.10 -1.06 -11.73
C ILE A 103 -5.64 -0.62 -11.96
N MET A 104 -4.76 -0.75 -10.96
CA MET A 104 -3.39 -0.26 -11.03
C MET A 104 -2.59 -0.80 -12.24
N PRO A 105 -2.63 -2.10 -12.58
CA PRO A 105 -1.94 -2.60 -13.78
C PRO A 105 -2.40 -1.91 -15.06
N PHE A 106 -3.69 -1.65 -15.22
CA PHE A 106 -4.23 -0.93 -16.37
C PHE A 106 -3.69 0.52 -16.44
N THR A 107 -3.74 1.27 -15.34
CA THR A 107 -3.26 2.66 -15.34
C THR A 107 -1.75 2.75 -15.55
N THR A 108 -1.00 1.72 -15.12
CA THR A 108 0.43 1.57 -15.38
C THR A 108 0.71 1.33 -16.86
N ALA A 109 0.03 0.38 -17.48
CA ALA A 109 0.15 0.09 -18.90
C ALA A 109 -0.23 1.33 -19.74
N PHE A 110 -1.31 2.03 -19.35
CA PHE A 110 -1.71 3.26 -20.02
C PHE A 110 -0.65 4.36 -19.90
N LEU A 111 -0.04 4.53 -18.71
CA LEU A 111 1.05 5.49 -18.53
C LEU A 111 2.29 5.11 -19.34
N SER A 112 2.66 3.83 -19.41
CA SER A 112 3.83 3.36 -20.13
C SER A 112 3.72 3.58 -21.65
N GLU A 113 2.53 3.35 -22.21
CA GLU A 113 2.27 3.50 -23.64
C GLU A 113 2.16 4.98 -24.05
N TYR A 114 1.59 5.80 -23.19
CA TYR A 114 1.33 7.23 -23.46
C TYR A 114 2.16 8.15 -22.56
N ILE A 115 3.44 7.80 -22.31
CA ILE A 115 4.30 8.48 -21.34
C ILE A 115 4.52 9.98 -21.63
N ASN A 116 4.42 10.37 -22.91
CA ASN A 116 4.56 11.77 -23.34
C ASN A 116 3.29 12.60 -23.17
N PHE A 117 2.16 11.97 -22.79
CA PHE A 117 0.88 12.66 -22.66
C PHE A 117 0.54 12.96 -21.20
N LYS A 118 0.28 14.22 -20.92
CA LYS A 118 -0.13 14.69 -19.58
C LYS A 118 -1.37 13.97 -19.06
N PHE A 119 -2.30 13.60 -19.95
CA PHE A 119 -3.50 12.85 -19.59
C PHE A 119 -3.19 11.46 -19.00
N ALA A 120 -2.15 10.79 -19.49
CA ALA A 120 -1.75 9.50 -18.94
C ALA A 120 -1.23 9.63 -17.49
N VAL A 121 -0.42 10.65 -17.22
CA VAL A 121 0.03 10.97 -15.85
C VAL A 121 -1.14 11.32 -14.95
N PHE A 122 -2.14 12.06 -15.45
CA PHE A 122 -3.34 12.41 -14.70
C PHE A 122 -4.17 11.17 -14.34
N ILE A 123 -4.41 10.23 -15.27
CA ILE A 123 -5.15 8.98 -15.00
C ILE A 123 -4.42 8.11 -13.98
N TYR A 124 -3.11 8.00 -14.09
CA TYR A 124 -2.28 7.28 -13.12
C TYR A 124 -2.38 7.92 -11.73
N TRP A 125 -2.17 9.24 -11.63
CA TRP A 125 -2.31 9.97 -10.38
C TRP A 125 -3.72 9.87 -9.78
N LEU A 126 -4.77 9.95 -10.62
CA LEU A 126 -6.16 9.83 -10.15
C LEU A 126 -6.39 8.47 -9.46
N ASN A 127 -5.84 7.38 -9.99
CA ASN A 127 -5.92 6.08 -9.34
C ASN A 127 -5.19 6.08 -7.98
N LEU A 128 -3.99 6.66 -7.89
CA LEU A 128 -3.27 6.82 -6.62
C LEU A 128 -4.08 7.63 -5.60
N PHE A 129 -4.71 8.70 -6.05
CA PHE A 129 -5.54 9.57 -5.22
C PHE A 129 -6.75 8.82 -4.68
N LEU A 130 -7.44 8.04 -5.51
CA LEU A 130 -8.58 7.23 -5.11
C LEU A 130 -8.18 6.10 -4.15
N LEU A 131 -7.04 5.44 -4.38
CA LEU A 131 -6.44 4.49 -3.42
C LEU A 131 -6.24 5.13 -2.05
N GLY A 132 -5.65 6.33 -2.01
CA GLY A 132 -5.41 7.04 -0.75
C GLY A 132 -6.69 7.44 -0.03
N ILE A 133 -7.70 7.93 -0.76
CA ILE A 133 -9.01 8.25 -0.19
C ILE A 133 -9.67 7.01 0.40
N MET A 134 -9.66 5.88 -0.31
CA MET A 134 -10.30 4.66 0.16
C MET A 134 -9.57 4.08 1.38
N LEU A 135 -8.23 4.11 1.39
CA LEU A 135 -7.44 3.70 2.54
C LEU A 135 -7.72 4.58 3.79
N ALA A 136 -7.87 5.89 3.60
CA ALA A 136 -8.27 6.80 4.66
C ALA A 136 -9.71 6.54 5.14
N ARG A 137 -10.62 6.14 4.27
CA ARG A 137 -11.99 5.75 4.62
C ARG A 137 -12.05 4.47 5.43
N VAL A 138 -11.21 3.46 5.12
CA VAL A 138 -11.06 2.24 5.93
C VAL A 138 -10.68 2.61 7.35
N LEU A 139 -9.63 3.41 7.52
CA LEU A 139 -9.15 3.88 8.83
C LEU A 139 -10.22 4.71 9.56
N GLY A 140 -10.85 5.66 8.88
CA GLY A 140 -11.86 6.55 9.46
C GLY A 140 -13.15 5.83 9.85
N TYR A 141 -13.55 4.80 9.11
CA TYR A 141 -14.71 3.97 9.46
C TYR A 141 -14.43 3.13 10.71
N ALA A 142 -13.28 2.46 10.75
CA ALA A 142 -12.87 1.66 11.91
C ALA A 142 -12.79 2.51 13.18
N ASP A 143 -12.34 3.75 13.07
CA ASP A 143 -12.30 4.68 14.21
C ASP A 143 -13.67 5.09 14.72
N ARG A 144 -14.59 5.46 13.83
CA ARG A 144 -15.96 5.89 14.19
C ARG A 144 -16.79 4.79 14.84
N HIS A 145 -16.48 3.52 14.60
CA HIS A 145 -17.21 2.36 15.10
C HIS A 145 -16.46 1.59 16.20
N ASP A 146 -15.37 2.15 16.71
CA ASP A 146 -14.55 1.54 17.79
C ASP A 146 -14.08 0.12 17.44
N PHE A 147 -13.60 -0.08 16.18
CA PHE A 147 -13.07 -1.37 15.73
C PHE A 147 -11.60 -1.58 16.08
N PHE A 148 -10.94 -0.57 16.65
CA PHE A 148 -9.55 -0.67 17.07
C PHE A 148 -9.40 -1.50 18.35
N LYS A 149 -8.30 -2.24 18.45
CA LYS A 149 -7.85 -2.88 19.68
C LYS A 149 -7.72 -1.86 20.81
N ASN A 150 -8.18 -2.22 22.00
CA ASN A 150 -8.06 -1.36 23.15
C ASN A 150 -6.58 -1.16 23.53
N GLY A 151 -6.16 0.09 23.69
CA GLY A 151 -4.80 0.43 24.09
C GLY A 151 -4.62 1.94 24.29
N THR A 152 -3.67 2.32 25.13
CA THR A 152 -3.41 3.70 25.53
C THR A 152 -2.90 4.59 24.37
N GLU A 153 -2.35 3.99 23.30
CA GLU A 153 -1.72 4.70 22.18
C GLU A 153 -2.60 4.81 20.91
N LYS A 154 -3.87 4.37 20.97
CA LYS A 154 -4.81 4.37 19.81
C LYS A 154 -4.81 5.69 19.05
N ASN A 155 -4.93 6.81 19.77
CA ASN A 155 -5.04 8.13 19.14
C ASN A 155 -3.75 8.60 18.48
N GLU A 156 -2.59 8.27 19.05
CA GLU A 156 -1.30 8.66 18.50
C GLU A 156 -0.96 7.86 17.22
N ILE A 157 -1.23 6.56 17.25
CA ILE A 157 -1.05 5.66 16.10
C ILE A 157 -1.93 6.11 14.92
N LYS A 158 -3.22 6.36 15.20
CA LYS A 158 -4.16 6.85 14.20
C LYS A 158 -3.72 8.19 13.60
N LYS A 159 -3.35 9.17 14.43
CA LYS A 159 -2.85 10.47 13.96
C LYS A 159 -1.61 10.31 13.09
N ALA A 160 -0.68 9.44 13.48
CA ALA A 160 0.53 9.17 12.71
C ALA A 160 0.20 8.56 11.34
N MET A 161 -0.71 7.57 11.27
CA MET A 161 -1.16 6.95 10.02
C MET A 161 -1.86 7.96 9.10
N MET A 162 -2.78 8.76 9.65
CA MET A 162 -3.51 9.77 8.90
C MET A 162 -2.57 10.85 8.36
N ARG A 163 -1.66 11.37 9.19
CA ARG A 163 -0.66 12.37 8.78
C ARG A 163 0.24 11.85 7.66
N ARG A 164 0.72 10.61 7.78
CA ARG A 164 1.54 9.96 6.74
C ARG A 164 0.77 9.83 5.44
N GLY A 165 -0.50 9.40 5.49
CA GLY A 165 -1.38 9.28 4.33
C GLY A 165 -1.62 10.62 3.63
N ILE A 166 -1.96 11.68 4.39
CA ILE A 166 -2.17 13.03 3.85
C ILE A 166 -0.88 13.56 3.21
N LEU A 167 0.26 13.42 3.89
CA LEU A 167 1.55 13.84 3.35
C LEU A 167 1.86 13.15 2.02
N ALA A 168 1.65 11.84 1.94
CA ALA A 168 1.85 11.07 0.72
C ALA A 168 0.96 11.60 -0.42
N GLN A 169 -0.33 11.83 -0.16
CA GLN A 169 -1.26 12.34 -1.16
C GLN A 169 -0.89 13.73 -1.66
N VAL A 170 -0.47 14.63 -0.76
CA VAL A 170 0.00 15.98 -1.13
C VAL A 170 1.26 15.89 -2.00
N LEU A 171 2.24 15.06 -1.63
CA LEU A 171 3.46 14.88 -2.42
C LEU A 171 3.17 14.28 -3.79
N TYR A 172 2.29 13.25 -3.88
CA TYR A 172 1.88 12.69 -5.17
C TYR A 172 1.13 13.69 -6.04
N ALA A 173 0.28 14.54 -5.45
CA ALA A 173 -0.40 15.61 -6.18
C ALA A 173 0.59 16.64 -6.74
N LEU A 174 1.55 17.07 -5.92
CA LEU A 174 2.59 18.01 -6.35
C LEU A 174 3.48 17.39 -7.44
N GLY A 175 3.89 16.12 -7.28
CA GLY A 175 4.65 15.38 -8.29
C GLY A 175 3.89 15.27 -9.61
N ALA A 176 2.60 14.96 -9.56
CA ALA A 176 1.76 14.87 -10.75
C ALA A 176 1.54 16.24 -11.42
N LEU A 177 1.40 17.33 -10.67
CA LEU A 177 1.28 18.69 -11.22
C LEU A 177 2.49 19.10 -12.04
N LEU A 178 3.69 18.57 -11.78
CA LEU A 178 4.88 18.84 -12.59
C LEU A 178 4.73 18.35 -14.04
N CYS A 179 3.76 17.47 -14.34
CA CYS A 179 3.46 17.09 -15.73
C CYS A 179 2.99 18.26 -16.60
N LEU A 180 2.57 19.38 -16.00
CA LEU A 180 2.25 20.59 -16.73
C LEU A 180 3.48 21.23 -17.40
N VAL A 181 4.66 21.02 -16.80
CA VAL A 181 5.95 21.47 -17.32
C VAL A 181 6.55 20.39 -18.20
N ASP A 182 6.79 19.19 -17.65
CA ASP A 182 7.36 18.05 -18.36
C ASP A 182 6.91 16.73 -17.74
N THR A 183 6.53 15.75 -18.57
CA THR A 183 6.01 14.45 -18.10
C THR A 183 7.11 13.56 -17.50
N TYR A 184 8.33 13.60 -18.04
CA TYR A 184 9.45 12.84 -17.50
C TYR A 184 9.90 13.38 -16.14
N LEU A 185 9.90 14.71 -15.97
CA LEU A 185 10.17 15.35 -14.70
C LEU A 185 9.15 14.90 -13.65
N SER A 186 7.86 14.90 -13.98
CA SER A 186 6.79 14.43 -13.10
C SER A 186 7.01 12.98 -12.66
N ILE A 187 7.27 12.07 -13.60
CA ILE A 187 7.49 10.65 -13.31
C ILE A 187 8.75 10.47 -12.43
N THR A 188 9.83 11.18 -12.75
CA THR A 188 11.07 11.13 -11.95
C THR A 188 10.82 11.56 -10.50
N VAL A 189 10.08 12.66 -10.30
CA VAL A 189 9.73 13.14 -8.96
C VAL A 189 8.82 12.14 -8.24
N LEU A 190 7.86 11.52 -8.92
CA LEU A 190 7.02 10.46 -8.34
C LEU A 190 7.86 9.26 -7.89
N VAL A 191 8.84 8.82 -8.68
CA VAL A 191 9.79 7.76 -8.27
C VAL A 191 10.60 8.16 -7.05
N LEU A 192 11.12 9.39 -6.99
CA LEU A 192 11.87 9.88 -5.84
C LEU A 192 11.03 9.93 -4.57
N ILE A 193 9.77 10.37 -4.67
CA ILE A 193 8.83 10.36 -3.55
C ILE A 193 8.62 8.92 -3.04
N GLN A 194 8.49 7.95 -3.92
CA GLN A 194 8.31 6.56 -3.53
C GLN A 194 9.56 5.98 -2.87
N LEU A 195 10.74 6.23 -3.44
CA LEU A 195 12.00 5.83 -2.82
C LEU A 195 12.14 6.41 -1.41
N TYR A 196 11.75 7.67 -1.22
CA TYR A 196 11.72 8.30 0.09
C TYR A 196 10.83 7.54 1.08
N PHE A 197 9.63 7.10 0.67
CA PHE A 197 8.73 6.30 1.52
C PHE A 197 9.23 4.88 1.76
N VAL A 198 9.80 4.20 0.73
CA VAL A 198 10.32 2.83 0.81
C VAL A 198 11.56 2.76 1.71
N LEU A 199 12.49 3.71 1.55
CA LEU A 199 13.71 3.76 2.38
C LEU A 199 13.43 4.17 3.83
N GLY A 200 12.18 4.50 4.15
CA GLY A 200 11.77 4.80 5.52
C GLY A 200 12.42 6.05 6.11
N LEU A 201 12.90 6.96 5.29
CA LEU A 201 13.57 8.21 5.73
C LEU A 201 12.67 9.08 6.62
N PHE A 202 11.37 8.82 6.60
CA PHE A 202 10.37 9.44 7.50
C PHE A 202 10.08 8.61 8.76
N SER A 203 10.72 7.45 8.91
CA SER A 203 10.37 6.52 9.97
C SER A 203 11.29 6.65 11.17
N LYS A 204 10.97 7.60 12.03
CA LYS A 204 10.96 7.26 13.47
C LYS A 204 9.70 6.41 13.63
N SER A 205 9.82 5.10 13.36
CA SER A 205 8.70 4.16 13.39
C SER A 205 8.04 4.18 14.78
N PRO A 206 6.73 4.44 14.92
CA PRO A 206 6.04 4.23 16.18
C PRO A 206 6.18 2.79 16.66
N PHE A 207 6.47 1.86 15.77
CA PHE A 207 6.75 0.45 16.06
C PHE A 207 8.01 0.23 16.91
N ARG A 208 9.06 1.06 16.77
CA ARG A 208 10.24 1.00 17.64
C ARG A 208 9.98 1.47 19.07
N VAL A 209 9.02 2.35 19.27
CA VAL A 209 8.65 2.84 20.60
C VAL A 209 7.89 1.76 21.38
N ALA A 210 6.98 1.03 20.73
CA ALA A 210 6.19 -0.03 21.37
C ALA A 210 7.03 -1.24 21.81
N VAL A 211 8.07 -1.58 21.06
CA VAL A 211 8.98 -2.70 21.43
C VAL A 211 9.94 -2.31 22.57
N LYS A 212 10.30 -1.02 22.68
CA LYS A 212 11.24 -0.56 23.73
C LYS A 212 10.60 -0.42 25.11
N ASN A 213 9.27 -0.37 25.20
CA ASN A 213 8.52 -0.22 26.44
C ASN A 213 7.88 -1.54 26.94
N LYS A 214 8.29 -2.70 26.44
CA LYS A 214 7.92 -3.97 27.05
C LYS A 214 8.78 -4.12 28.31
N PRO A 215 8.21 -4.10 29.54
CA PRO A 215 9.02 -4.27 30.75
C PRO A 215 9.63 -5.68 30.71
N GLU A 216 10.95 -5.75 30.75
CA GLU A 216 11.69 -6.94 31.14
C GLU A 216 11.44 -7.13 32.64
N GLY A 217 10.45 -7.95 32.98
CA GLY A 217 10.11 -8.16 34.37
C GLY A 217 9.12 -9.27 34.55
N GLY A 218 9.58 -10.47 34.69
CA GLY A 218 8.73 -11.60 35.02
C GLY A 218 9.42 -12.96 34.92
N ALA A 219 10.71 -13.01 35.18
CA ALA A 219 11.37 -14.26 35.51
C ALA A 219 11.57 -14.32 37.04
N GLU A 220 11.28 -15.49 37.60
CA GLU A 220 11.56 -15.92 38.97
C GLU A 220 10.60 -15.49 40.10
N GLN A 221 9.61 -16.33 40.29
CA GLN A 221 9.30 -16.87 41.61
C GLN A 221 8.78 -18.30 41.48
N GLN A 222 9.69 -19.25 41.26
CA GLN A 222 9.43 -20.65 41.67
C GLN A 222 9.54 -20.68 43.21
N GLY A 223 8.38 -20.58 43.86
CA GLY A 223 8.24 -20.79 45.26
C GLY A 223 8.53 -22.26 45.61
N ASN A 224 9.48 -22.45 46.47
CA ASN A 224 9.76 -23.63 47.28
C ASN A 224 8.45 -24.21 47.86
N VAL A 225 8.04 -25.40 47.42
CA VAL A 225 7.08 -26.22 48.15
C VAL A 225 7.87 -27.14 49.01
N GLU A 226 8.00 -26.78 50.29
CA GLU A 226 8.40 -27.66 51.36
C GLU A 226 7.42 -28.84 51.46
N ASN A 227 7.99 -30.02 51.54
CA ASN A 227 7.36 -31.30 51.78
C ASN A 227 7.26 -31.49 53.33
N PRO A 228 6.09 -31.64 53.95
CA PRO A 228 6.03 -32.21 55.29
C PRO A 228 5.73 -33.70 55.22
N SER A 229 6.72 -34.49 55.55
CA SER A 229 6.59 -35.86 56.03
C SER A 229 5.68 -35.89 57.28
N HIS A 230 4.59 -36.67 57.25
CA HIS A 230 4.17 -37.66 58.25
C HIS A 230 3.00 -38.46 57.66
#